data_616027113616fde20a7364273c5e25d3
#
_entry.id   616027113616fde20a7364273c5e25d3
#
_cell.length_a   1.000
_cell.length_b   1.000
_cell.length_c   1.000
_cell.angle_alpha   90.00
_cell.angle_beta   90.00
_cell.angle_gamma   90.00
#
_symmetry.space_group_name_H-M   'P 1'
#
loop_
_entity.id
_entity.type
_entity.pdbx_description
1 polymer ?
#
loop_
_entity_poly.entity_id
_entity_poly.type
_entity_poly.pdbx_seq_one_letter_code
_entity_poly.pdbx_strand_id
1 'polypeptide(L)'
;KNFSSDGGLWLAFASPAAIERAERIKASGRWIPESLDFTVAVKNSRQHQTLNTPALATLLLLEDQLGWMLELGGIDAVAERCRRSTSTLYRWAQERDFASPFVAEAADRSPVVATIDLDESIDAKQVIAALRANGIVDIDPYRALQRNQLRVGCYAAVDPVDVEALT
;
A
#
# COMPACT_ATOMS: atom_id res chain seq x y z
N LYS A 1 3.21 0.55 3.39
CA LYS A 1 2.37 -0.59 3.00
C LYS A 1 2.88 -1.30 1.75
N ASN A 2 2.95 -0.59 0.60
CA ASN A 2 3.33 -1.22 -0.67
C ASN A 2 4.72 -1.84 -0.67
N PHE A 3 5.64 -1.28 0.09
CA PHE A 3 6.97 -1.86 0.32
C PHE A 3 6.97 -2.95 1.41
N SER A 4 5.81 -3.32 1.94
CA SER A 4 5.67 -4.27 3.06
C SER A 4 6.53 -3.91 4.27
N SER A 5 6.68 -2.62 4.54
CA SER A 5 7.45 -2.07 5.65
C SER A 5 6.54 -1.32 6.63
N ASP A 6 7.00 -1.16 7.86
CA ASP A 6 6.32 -0.38 8.88
C ASP A 6 6.21 1.11 8.53
N GLY A 7 5.29 1.80 9.21
CA GLY A 7 5.16 3.24 9.17
C GLY A 7 6.26 3.97 9.95
N GLY A 8 6.15 5.28 10.05
CA GLY A 8 7.10 6.12 10.81
C GLY A 8 8.20 6.75 9.96
N LEU A 9 8.24 6.46 8.66
CA LEU A 9 9.09 7.12 7.68
C LEU A 9 8.25 7.74 6.57
N TRP A 10 8.77 8.80 5.99
CA TRP A 10 8.33 9.27 4.68
C TRP A 10 9.56 9.49 3.78
N LEU A 11 9.41 9.18 2.52
CA LEU A 11 10.41 9.38 1.48
C LEU A 11 9.77 10.20 0.36
N ALA A 12 10.54 11.10 -0.22
CA ALA A 12 10.06 11.92 -1.32
C ALA A 12 11.08 11.97 -2.46
N PHE A 13 10.57 11.78 -3.68
CA PHE A 13 11.30 12.09 -4.91
C PHE A 13 10.81 13.44 -5.41
N ALA A 14 11.70 14.38 -5.59
CA ALA A 14 11.36 15.74 -6.02
C ALA A 14 12.14 16.13 -7.27
N SER A 15 11.42 16.65 -8.27
CA SER A 15 12.06 17.24 -9.44
C SER A 15 12.75 18.57 -9.05
N PRO A 16 13.75 19.03 -9.83
CA PRO A 16 14.34 20.36 -9.63
C PRO A 16 13.29 21.47 -9.57
N ALA A 17 12.28 21.45 -10.47
CA ALA A 17 11.21 22.43 -10.47
C ALA A 17 10.36 22.41 -9.19
N ALA A 18 10.14 21.25 -8.57
CA ALA A 18 9.45 21.15 -7.28
C ALA A 18 10.26 21.79 -6.15
N ILE A 19 11.58 21.59 -6.15
CA ILE A 19 12.50 22.20 -5.17
C ILE A 19 12.48 23.73 -5.33
N GLU A 20 12.65 24.24 -6.54
CA GLU A 20 12.58 25.68 -6.85
C GLU A 20 11.24 26.29 -6.43
N ARG A 21 10.13 25.60 -6.65
CA ARG A 21 8.81 26.04 -6.21
C ARG A 21 8.76 26.15 -4.68
N ALA A 22 9.28 25.18 -3.95
CA ALA A 22 9.34 25.20 -2.49
C ALA A 22 10.15 26.38 -1.98
N GLU A 23 11.31 26.64 -2.60
CA GLU A 23 12.18 27.79 -2.29
C GLU A 23 11.47 29.14 -2.54
N ARG A 24 10.76 29.31 -3.67
CA ARG A 24 9.95 30.51 -3.94
C ARG A 24 8.85 30.72 -2.90
N ILE A 25 8.17 29.63 -2.49
CA ILE A 25 7.13 29.71 -1.45
C ILE A 25 7.75 30.13 -0.12
N LYS A 26 8.88 29.56 0.24
CA LYS A 26 9.62 29.94 1.46
C LYS A 26 10.02 31.42 1.43
N ALA A 27 10.55 31.90 0.33
CA ALA A 27 10.98 33.30 0.13
C ALA A 27 9.82 34.30 0.17
N SER A 28 8.58 33.87 -0.04
CA SER A 28 7.39 34.74 0.01
C SER A 28 7.00 35.20 1.42
N GLY A 29 7.69 34.74 2.46
CA GLY A 29 7.38 35.05 3.86
C GLY A 29 6.15 34.31 4.42
N ARG A 30 5.56 33.38 3.65
CA ARG A 30 4.46 32.53 4.16
C ARG A 30 4.94 31.74 5.37
N TRP A 31 4.17 31.76 6.45
CA TRP A 31 4.43 30.89 7.58
C TRP A 31 4.19 29.42 7.22
N ILE A 32 5.19 28.58 7.49
CA ILE A 32 5.16 27.15 7.27
C ILE A 32 5.69 26.48 8.52
N PRO A 33 4.98 25.54 9.15
CA PRO A 33 5.52 24.75 10.25
C PRO A 33 6.82 24.06 9.82
N GLU A 34 7.85 24.05 10.65
CA GLU A 34 9.15 23.50 10.30
C GLU A 34 9.09 22.04 9.85
N SER A 35 8.23 21.24 10.50
CA SER A 35 8.00 19.83 10.14
C SER A 35 7.35 19.63 8.76
N LEU A 36 6.73 20.67 8.20
CA LEU A 36 6.10 20.67 6.87
C LEU A 36 6.89 21.50 5.84
N ASP A 37 7.98 22.11 6.27
CA ASP A 37 8.84 22.93 5.39
C ASP A 37 9.76 22.02 4.56
N PHE A 38 9.38 21.81 3.30
CA PHE A 38 10.13 20.95 2.40
C PHE A 38 11.56 21.44 2.15
N THR A 39 11.82 22.76 2.26
CA THR A 39 13.19 23.30 2.09
C THR A 39 14.09 22.88 3.24
N VAL A 40 13.57 22.76 4.46
CA VAL A 40 14.29 22.22 5.62
C VAL A 40 14.61 20.74 5.41
N ALA A 41 13.64 19.96 4.94
CA ALA A 41 13.86 18.55 4.65
C ALA A 41 14.95 18.35 3.57
N VAL A 42 14.90 19.12 2.48
CA VAL A 42 15.91 19.08 1.41
C VAL A 42 17.30 19.46 1.93
N LYS A 43 17.39 20.53 2.73
CA LYS A 43 18.65 20.97 3.33
C LYS A 43 19.28 19.87 4.20
N ASN A 44 18.49 19.29 5.09
CA ASN A 44 18.98 18.21 5.98
C ASN A 44 19.38 16.96 5.18
N SER A 45 18.54 16.56 4.21
CA SER A 45 18.81 15.40 3.38
C SER A 45 20.13 15.51 2.60
N ARG A 46 20.47 16.70 2.08
CA ARG A 46 21.76 16.98 1.42
C ARG A 46 22.97 16.85 2.37
N GLN A 47 22.75 16.89 3.66
CA GLN A 47 23.75 16.71 4.71
C GLN A 47 23.71 15.31 5.34
N HIS A 48 22.94 14.36 4.76
CA HIS A 48 22.66 13.03 5.31
C HIS A 48 22.06 13.09 6.73
N GLN A 49 21.16 14.05 6.95
CA GLN A 49 20.51 14.30 8.22
C GLN A 49 18.99 14.38 8.04
N THR A 50 18.28 14.26 9.14
CA THR A 50 16.83 14.49 9.25
C THR A 50 16.56 15.60 10.27
N LEU A 51 15.40 16.24 10.22
CA LEU A 51 15.03 17.30 11.17
C LEU A 51 15.01 16.78 12.61
N ASN A 52 14.51 15.57 12.82
CA ASN A 52 14.48 14.88 14.11
C ASN A 52 15.16 13.51 13.97
N THR A 53 15.52 12.88 15.08
CA THR A 53 16.10 11.53 15.08
C THR A 53 15.16 10.57 14.33
N PRO A 54 15.63 9.88 13.30
CA PRO A 54 14.81 8.96 12.53
C PRO A 54 14.54 7.66 13.30
N ALA A 55 13.49 6.95 12.90
CA ALA A 55 13.19 5.61 13.38
C ALA A 55 14.21 4.60 12.79
N LEU A 56 15.36 4.42 13.44
CA LEU A 56 16.46 3.60 12.92
C LEU A 56 16.05 2.15 12.65
N ALA A 57 15.25 1.54 13.51
CA ALA A 57 14.75 0.19 13.29
C ALA A 57 13.92 0.10 12.00
N THR A 58 13.04 1.07 11.75
CA THR A 58 12.23 1.12 10.53
C THR A 58 13.10 1.36 9.29
N LEU A 59 14.17 2.15 9.40
CA LEU A 59 15.12 2.35 8.29
C LEU A 59 15.85 1.05 7.93
N LEU A 60 16.34 0.31 8.93
CA LEU A 60 17.01 -0.98 8.70
C LEU A 60 16.06 -2.00 8.08
N LEU A 61 14.83 -2.10 8.58
CA LEU A 61 13.80 -2.98 8.00
C LEU A 61 13.46 -2.59 6.55
N LEU A 62 13.41 -1.29 6.25
CA LEU A 62 13.18 -0.83 4.88
C LEU A 62 14.37 -1.16 3.96
N GLU A 63 15.60 -1.00 4.44
CA GLU A 63 16.81 -1.35 3.69
C GLU A 63 16.83 -2.84 3.33
N ASP A 64 16.58 -3.72 4.30
CA ASP A 64 16.48 -5.17 4.10
C ASP A 64 15.38 -5.51 3.09
N GLN A 65 14.20 -4.93 3.25
CA GLN A 65 13.08 -5.12 2.34
C GLN A 65 13.39 -4.67 0.91
N LEU A 66 14.09 -3.54 0.74
CA LEU A 66 14.52 -3.06 -0.58
C LEU A 66 15.56 -4.00 -1.20
N GLY A 67 16.48 -4.55 -0.40
CA GLY A 67 17.46 -5.56 -0.83
C GLY A 67 16.73 -6.79 -1.40
N TRP A 68 15.78 -7.33 -0.66
CA TRP A 68 14.96 -8.45 -1.10
C TRP A 68 14.17 -8.13 -2.40
N MET A 69 13.58 -6.93 -2.52
CA MET A 69 12.87 -6.53 -3.74
C MET A 69 13.81 -6.46 -4.96
N LEU A 70 15.04 -6.00 -4.77
CA LEU A 70 16.05 -5.95 -5.83
C LEU A 70 16.48 -7.37 -6.25
N GLU A 71 16.65 -8.29 -5.31
CA GLU A 71 16.97 -9.69 -5.58
C GLU A 71 15.86 -10.41 -6.35
N LEU A 72 14.59 -10.04 -6.12
CA LEU A 72 13.46 -10.54 -6.91
C LEU A 72 13.46 -10.08 -8.36
N GLY A 73 14.24 -9.07 -8.71
CA GLY A 73 14.29 -8.46 -10.06
C GLY A 73 13.77 -7.03 -10.11
N GLY A 74 13.69 -6.35 -8.96
CA GLY A 74 13.32 -4.94 -8.85
C GLY A 74 11.83 -4.67 -9.00
N ILE A 75 11.49 -3.44 -9.32
CA ILE A 75 10.10 -2.95 -9.29
C ILE A 75 9.17 -3.69 -10.24
N ASP A 76 9.64 -4.10 -11.40
CA ASP A 76 8.81 -4.80 -12.40
C ASP A 76 8.43 -6.20 -11.92
N ALA A 77 9.36 -6.94 -11.34
CA ALA A 77 9.10 -8.26 -10.77
C ALA A 77 8.18 -8.18 -9.54
N VAL A 78 8.38 -7.19 -8.67
CA VAL A 78 7.52 -6.94 -7.51
C VAL A 78 6.11 -6.54 -7.95
N ALA A 79 5.98 -5.67 -8.96
CA ALA A 79 4.69 -5.27 -9.49
C ALA A 79 3.94 -6.45 -10.12
N GLU A 80 4.64 -7.33 -10.83
CA GLU A 80 4.05 -8.54 -11.41
C GLU A 80 3.58 -9.53 -10.34
N ARG A 81 4.36 -9.71 -9.27
CA ARG A 81 3.98 -10.51 -8.10
C ARG A 81 2.66 -10.01 -7.48
N CYS A 82 2.52 -8.70 -7.28
CA CYS A 82 1.30 -8.09 -6.77
C CYS A 82 0.11 -8.28 -7.76
N ARG A 83 0.34 -8.04 -9.05
CA ARG A 83 -0.69 -8.25 -10.09
C ARG A 83 -1.18 -9.69 -10.16
N ARG A 84 -0.30 -10.67 -10.03
CA ARG A 84 -0.68 -12.09 -9.98
C ARG A 84 -1.69 -12.33 -8.86
N SER A 85 -1.39 -11.86 -7.65
CA SER A 85 -2.26 -12.00 -6.48
C SER A 85 -3.63 -11.33 -6.68
N THR A 86 -3.65 -10.05 -7.10
CA THR A 86 -4.91 -9.34 -7.31
C THR A 86 -5.72 -9.91 -8.47
N SER A 87 -5.08 -10.38 -9.54
CA SER A 87 -5.75 -11.02 -10.68
C SER A 87 -6.43 -12.32 -10.27
N THR A 88 -5.82 -13.11 -9.39
CA THR A 88 -6.45 -14.33 -8.84
C THR A 88 -7.74 -13.98 -8.11
N LEU A 89 -7.73 -12.98 -7.23
CA LEU A 89 -8.90 -12.55 -6.47
C LEU A 89 -10.00 -11.96 -7.36
N TYR A 90 -9.65 -11.11 -8.33
CA TYR A 90 -10.63 -10.50 -9.22
C TYR A 90 -11.27 -11.55 -10.16
N ARG A 91 -10.49 -12.51 -10.67
CA ARG A 91 -11.02 -13.64 -11.44
C ARG A 91 -11.97 -14.47 -10.58
N TRP A 92 -11.57 -14.83 -9.36
CA TRP A 92 -12.40 -15.53 -8.41
C TRP A 92 -13.75 -14.82 -8.19
N ALA A 93 -13.76 -13.51 -8.01
CA ALA A 93 -14.98 -12.74 -7.83
C ALA A 93 -15.86 -12.70 -9.09
N GLN A 94 -15.24 -12.58 -10.28
CA GLN A 94 -16.00 -12.53 -11.55
C GLN A 94 -16.60 -13.86 -11.99
N GLU A 95 -16.12 -14.99 -11.47
CA GLU A 95 -16.62 -16.33 -11.75
C GLU A 95 -17.76 -16.73 -10.82
N ARG A 96 -18.24 -15.86 -9.95
CA ARG A 96 -19.27 -16.15 -8.93
C ARG A 96 -20.39 -15.12 -8.97
N ASP A 97 -21.62 -15.62 -8.95
CA ASP A 97 -22.80 -14.76 -9.01
C ASP A 97 -22.99 -13.89 -7.76
N PHE A 98 -22.39 -14.29 -6.63
CA PHE A 98 -22.50 -13.61 -5.34
C PHE A 98 -21.35 -12.65 -5.03
N ALA A 99 -20.39 -12.48 -5.93
CA ALA A 99 -19.22 -11.63 -5.71
C ALA A 99 -18.92 -10.74 -6.92
N SER A 100 -18.47 -9.54 -6.69
CA SER A 100 -18.07 -8.63 -7.77
C SER A 100 -16.91 -7.71 -7.35
N PRO A 101 -16.00 -7.37 -8.27
CA PRO A 101 -15.01 -6.35 -8.01
C PRO A 101 -15.69 -5.00 -7.71
N PHE A 102 -15.33 -4.36 -6.59
CA PHE A 102 -15.87 -3.04 -6.22
C PHE A 102 -15.56 -1.98 -7.27
N VAL A 103 -14.34 -2.00 -7.84
CA VAL A 103 -13.97 -1.13 -8.97
C VAL A 103 -14.35 -1.86 -10.26
N ALA A 104 -15.39 -1.34 -10.93
CA ALA A 104 -15.94 -1.96 -12.12
C ALA A 104 -14.94 -2.00 -13.28
N GLU A 105 -14.32 -0.83 -13.60
CA GLU A 105 -13.35 -0.71 -14.67
C GLU A 105 -12.02 -1.37 -14.28
N ALA A 106 -11.60 -2.37 -15.04
CA ALA A 106 -10.41 -3.16 -14.73
C ALA A 106 -9.12 -2.33 -14.73
N ALA A 107 -9.03 -1.31 -15.58
CA ALA A 107 -7.87 -0.43 -15.68
C ALA A 107 -7.68 0.45 -14.44
N ASP A 108 -8.75 0.68 -13.68
CA ASP A 108 -8.72 1.54 -12.48
C ASP A 108 -8.53 0.73 -11.19
N ARG A 109 -8.43 -0.60 -11.29
CA ARG A 109 -8.23 -1.49 -10.12
C ARG A 109 -6.82 -1.37 -9.57
N SER A 110 -6.71 -1.32 -8.25
CA SER A 110 -5.41 -1.35 -7.58
C SER A 110 -4.70 -2.70 -7.80
N PRO A 111 -3.40 -2.69 -8.16
CA PRO A 111 -2.61 -3.92 -8.26
C PRO A 111 -2.12 -4.46 -6.91
N VAL A 112 -2.41 -3.77 -5.79
CA VAL A 112 -1.89 -4.12 -4.46
C VAL A 112 -2.97 -4.29 -3.38
N VAL A 113 -4.22 -3.95 -3.68
CA VAL A 113 -5.37 -4.15 -2.78
C VAL A 113 -6.57 -4.55 -3.63
N ALA A 114 -7.07 -5.74 -3.45
CA ALA A 114 -8.33 -6.17 -4.05
C ALA A 114 -9.49 -5.86 -3.10
N THR A 115 -10.55 -5.26 -3.66
CA THR A 115 -11.81 -5.01 -2.96
C THR A 115 -12.94 -5.71 -3.71
N ILE A 116 -13.69 -6.56 -3.01
CA ILE A 116 -14.71 -7.43 -3.58
C ILE A 116 -15.98 -7.25 -2.77
N ASP A 117 -17.04 -6.78 -3.41
CA ASP A 117 -18.38 -6.72 -2.84
C ASP A 117 -19.03 -8.11 -2.87
N LEU A 118 -19.73 -8.45 -1.81
CA LEU A 118 -20.55 -9.65 -1.72
C LEU A 118 -22.03 -9.29 -1.85
N ASP A 119 -22.80 -10.18 -2.47
CA ASP A 119 -24.25 -10.09 -2.55
C ASP A 119 -24.89 -10.11 -1.15
N GLU A 120 -26.10 -9.57 -1.03
CA GLU A 120 -26.82 -9.49 0.26
C GLU A 120 -27.14 -10.85 0.87
N SER A 121 -27.15 -11.92 0.06
CA SER A 121 -27.35 -13.31 0.53
C SER A 121 -26.15 -13.84 1.33
N ILE A 122 -24.99 -13.19 1.26
CA ILE A 122 -23.75 -13.58 1.95
C ILE A 122 -23.29 -12.47 2.87
N ASP A 123 -23.24 -12.73 4.16
CA ASP A 123 -22.73 -11.78 5.15
C ASP A 123 -21.19 -11.83 5.23
N ALA A 124 -20.54 -10.77 4.76
CA ALA A 124 -19.08 -10.64 4.80
C ALA A 124 -18.49 -10.84 6.21
N LYS A 125 -19.22 -10.47 7.27
CA LYS A 125 -18.75 -10.65 8.66
C LYS A 125 -18.66 -12.13 9.04
N GLN A 126 -19.63 -12.95 8.57
CA GLN A 126 -19.60 -14.39 8.81
C GLN A 126 -18.46 -15.04 8.02
N VAL A 127 -18.25 -14.64 6.76
CA VAL A 127 -17.12 -15.10 5.94
C VAL A 127 -15.80 -14.75 6.60
N ILE A 128 -15.61 -13.51 7.03
CA ILE A 128 -14.40 -13.04 7.72
C ILE A 128 -14.17 -13.83 9.02
N ALA A 129 -15.23 -14.08 9.80
CA ALA A 129 -15.11 -14.87 11.04
C ALA A 129 -14.69 -16.32 10.76
N ALA A 130 -15.25 -16.94 9.72
CA ALA A 130 -14.89 -18.30 9.31
C ALA A 130 -13.44 -18.38 8.82
N LEU A 131 -13.00 -17.43 8.00
CA LEU A 131 -11.62 -17.35 7.51
C LEU A 131 -10.63 -17.11 8.66
N ARG A 132 -10.96 -16.22 9.60
CA ARG A 132 -10.14 -15.97 10.80
C ARG A 132 -9.99 -17.21 11.66
N ALA A 133 -11.04 -18.01 11.82
CA ALA A 133 -10.99 -19.28 12.53
C ALA A 133 -10.07 -20.33 11.84
N ASN A 134 -9.81 -20.14 10.55
CA ASN A 134 -8.92 -20.96 9.74
C ASN A 134 -7.53 -20.30 9.49
N GLY A 135 -7.18 -19.25 10.25
CA GLY A 135 -5.86 -18.62 10.18
C GLY A 135 -5.70 -17.52 9.13
N ILE A 136 -6.76 -17.16 8.40
CA ILE A 136 -6.76 -16.06 7.41
C ILE A 136 -7.31 -14.81 8.07
N VAL A 137 -6.49 -13.77 8.19
CA VAL A 137 -6.77 -12.53 8.94
C VAL A 137 -6.64 -11.28 8.06
N ASP A 138 -7.14 -10.14 8.58
CA ASP A 138 -6.95 -8.79 8.02
C ASP A 138 -7.57 -8.58 6.62
N ILE A 139 -8.67 -9.27 6.35
CA ILE A 139 -9.46 -9.13 5.12
C ILE A 139 -10.72 -8.27 5.31
N ASP A 140 -10.80 -7.57 6.43
CA ASP A 140 -11.94 -6.72 6.80
C ASP A 140 -12.12 -5.56 5.82
N PRO A 141 -13.38 -5.12 5.54
CA PRO A 141 -13.66 -3.98 4.68
C PRO A 141 -13.11 -2.68 5.29
N TYR A 142 -12.98 -1.65 4.47
CA TYR A 142 -12.58 -0.33 4.98
C TYR A 142 -13.69 0.25 5.85
N ARG A 143 -13.38 0.49 7.12
CA ARG A 143 -14.33 0.85 8.19
C ARG A 143 -15.28 2.00 7.82
N ALA A 144 -14.78 3.02 7.15
CA ALA A 144 -15.57 4.20 6.79
C ALA A 144 -16.64 3.92 5.72
N LEU A 145 -16.48 2.88 4.90
CA LEU A 145 -17.42 2.56 3.82
C LEU A 145 -18.59 1.70 4.29
N GLN A 146 -18.43 0.94 5.38
CA GLN A 146 -19.47 0.05 5.95
C GLN A 146 -20.14 -0.86 4.91
N ARG A 147 -19.39 -1.36 3.92
CA ARG A 147 -19.91 -2.20 2.84
C ARG A 147 -19.86 -3.68 3.23
N ASN A 148 -20.74 -4.47 2.61
CA ASN A 148 -20.67 -5.94 2.61
C ASN A 148 -19.56 -6.39 1.66
N GLN A 149 -18.31 -6.36 2.12
CA GLN A 149 -17.13 -6.37 1.26
C GLN A 149 -15.97 -7.11 1.92
N LEU A 150 -15.14 -7.73 1.13
CA LEU A 150 -13.80 -8.22 1.49
C LEU A 150 -12.74 -7.27 0.91
N ARG A 151 -11.69 -7.01 1.67
CA ARG A 151 -10.56 -6.21 1.22
C ARG A 151 -9.26 -6.93 1.52
N VAL A 152 -8.60 -7.41 0.49
CA VAL A 152 -7.37 -8.21 0.58
C VAL A 152 -6.16 -7.39 0.18
N GLY A 153 -5.19 -7.28 1.09
CA GLY A 153 -3.88 -6.68 0.79
C GLY A 153 -3.00 -7.68 0.06
N CYS A 154 -2.54 -7.30 -1.14
CA CYS A 154 -1.65 -8.09 -1.98
C CYS A 154 -0.30 -7.38 -2.11
N TYR A 155 0.27 -6.96 -0.98
CA TYR A 155 1.55 -6.26 -0.95
C TYR A 155 2.71 -7.18 -1.32
N ALA A 156 3.87 -6.62 -1.62
CA ALA A 156 5.04 -7.35 -2.12
C ALA A 156 5.42 -8.60 -1.29
N ALA A 157 5.36 -8.51 0.05
CA ALA A 157 5.73 -9.63 0.93
C ALA A 157 4.61 -10.67 1.12
N VAL A 158 3.38 -10.40 0.68
CA VAL A 158 2.31 -11.42 0.70
C VAL A 158 2.58 -12.44 -0.39
N ASP A 159 2.69 -13.73 -0.02
CA ASP A 159 2.94 -14.75 -1.01
C ASP A 159 1.71 -14.98 -1.90
N PRO A 160 1.86 -14.98 -3.24
CA PRO A 160 0.76 -15.32 -4.14
C PRO A 160 0.11 -16.68 -3.85
N VAL A 161 0.87 -17.64 -3.31
CA VAL A 161 0.34 -18.95 -2.89
C VAL A 161 -0.66 -18.83 -1.74
N ASP A 162 -0.42 -17.90 -0.79
CA ASP A 162 -1.37 -17.64 0.30
C ASP A 162 -2.67 -17.01 -0.23
N VAL A 163 -2.56 -16.15 -1.26
CA VAL A 163 -3.72 -15.57 -1.92
C VAL A 163 -4.48 -16.60 -2.74
N GLU A 164 -3.79 -17.53 -3.40
CA GLU A 164 -4.40 -18.67 -4.09
C GLU A 164 -5.17 -19.58 -3.11
N ALA A 165 -4.62 -19.79 -1.91
CA ALA A 165 -5.28 -20.60 -0.87
C ALA A 165 -6.56 -19.95 -0.29
N LEU A 166 -6.75 -18.64 -0.47
CA LEU A 166 -7.97 -17.93 -0.07
C LEU A 166 -9.13 -18.17 -1.05
N THR A 167 -8.87 -18.53 -2.28
CA THR A 167 -9.87 -18.63 -3.36
C THR A 167 -10.25 -20.06 -3.71
#